data_07a7b3a7c482985e7263660894eeda5f
#
_entry.id   07a7b3a7c482985e7263660894eeda5f
#
_cell.length_a   1.000
_cell.length_b   1.000
_cell.length_c   1.000
_cell.angle_alpha   90.00
_cell.angle_beta   90.00
_cell.angle_gamma   90.00
#
_symmetry.space_group_name_H-M   'P 1'
#
loop_
_entity.id
_entity.type
_entity.pdbx_description
1 polymer ?
#
loop_
_entity_poly.entity_id
_entity_poly.type
_entity_poly.pdbx_seq_one_letter_code
_entity_poly.pdbx_strand_id
1 'polypeptide(L)'
;MGLANWGSRLAGGGGGRGGVVDNGWQIDKKGFPAVEIDKEGYYPSVFKVMKEEIPECKTAFYYNWINLFYPYNKKYLDEVSYLENDAYVPNYEKAFDFIVRNQDLPTLVFLYSVHTDHAGHAHKWMSAEYIKSIEEADIQIGAFIDKMKKEGLYEDTYFMFLSDHGGIGHGHGGFSVDEM
;
A
#
# COMPACT_ATOMS: atom_id res chain seq x y z
N MET A 1 1.05 -13.34 5.36
CA MET A 1 0.58 -12.30 6.32
C MET A 1 0.47 -10.90 5.73
N GLY A 2 1.18 -10.56 4.65
CA GLY A 2 1.20 -9.21 4.08
C GLY A 2 -0.18 -8.59 3.85
N LEU A 3 -1.13 -9.31 3.24
CA LEU A 3 -2.46 -8.79 2.98
C LEU A 3 -3.27 -8.49 4.26
N ALA A 4 -3.17 -9.33 5.27
CA ALA A 4 -3.83 -9.08 6.57
C ALA A 4 -3.25 -7.86 7.28
N ASN A 5 -1.94 -7.66 7.21
CA ASN A 5 -1.27 -6.50 7.79
C ASN A 5 -1.62 -5.21 7.03
N TRP A 6 -1.61 -5.22 5.72
CA TRP A 6 -2.05 -4.07 4.92
C TRP A 6 -3.55 -3.79 5.09
N GLY A 7 -4.39 -4.82 5.18
CA GLY A 7 -5.80 -4.68 5.55
C GLY A 7 -5.98 -3.97 6.88
N SER A 8 -5.19 -4.34 7.89
CA SER A 8 -5.22 -3.69 9.20
C SER A 8 -4.78 -2.23 9.15
N ARG A 9 -3.72 -1.91 8.40
CA ARG A 9 -3.17 -0.54 8.32
C ARG A 9 -4.09 0.42 7.58
N LEU A 10 -4.64 -0.01 6.45
CA LEU A 10 -5.48 0.85 5.60
C LEU A 10 -6.97 0.86 6.01
N ALA A 11 -7.35 0.00 6.94
CA ALA A 11 -8.72 -0.08 7.44
C ALA A 11 -8.85 0.14 8.96
N GLY A 12 -7.74 0.40 9.66
CA GLY A 12 -7.74 0.71 11.08
C GLY A 12 -8.21 -0.42 12.01
N GLY A 13 -8.29 -1.65 11.51
CA GLY A 13 -8.74 -2.82 12.28
C GLY A 13 -7.91 -4.06 11.99
N GLY A 14 -7.53 -4.81 13.02
CA GLY A 14 -6.83 -6.09 12.84
C GLY A 14 -7.62 -7.08 11.98
N GLY A 15 -6.96 -8.14 11.49
CA GLY A 15 -7.58 -9.16 10.63
C GLY A 15 -8.87 -9.76 11.16
N GLY A 16 -8.99 -9.87 12.50
CA GLY A 16 -10.23 -10.30 13.16
C GLY A 16 -11.41 -9.32 13.04
N ARG A 17 -11.16 -8.03 12.79
CA ARG A 17 -12.21 -7.03 12.58
C ARG A 17 -12.57 -6.90 11.10
N GLY A 18 -11.58 -6.83 10.24
CA GLY A 18 -11.76 -6.65 8.79
C GLY A 18 -12.05 -7.95 8.03
N GLY A 19 -11.87 -9.11 8.68
CA GLY A 19 -12.07 -10.41 8.05
C GLY A 19 -10.96 -10.83 7.09
N VAL A 20 -9.91 -10.03 6.91
CA VAL A 20 -8.77 -10.32 6.03
C VAL A 20 -7.72 -11.07 6.86
N VAL A 21 -7.61 -12.38 6.66
CA VAL A 21 -6.78 -13.25 7.49
C VAL A 21 -5.60 -13.91 6.76
N ASP A 22 -5.61 -13.90 5.44
CA ASP A 22 -4.53 -14.46 4.62
C ASP A 22 -4.39 -13.71 3.28
N ASN A 23 -3.34 -14.07 2.54
CA ASN A 23 -3.04 -13.45 1.24
C ASN A 23 -3.98 -13.87 0.10
N GLY A 24 -4.77 -14.90 0.30
CA GLY A 24 -5.77 -15.38 -0.66
C GLY A 24 -7.17 -14.83 -0.47
N TRP A 25 -7.34 -13.90 0.47
CA TRP A 25 -8.65 -13.33 0.78
C TRP A 25 -9.31 -12.68 -0.44
N GLN A 26 -10.58 -12.97 -0.64
CA GLN A 26 -11.45 -12.37 -1.64
C GLN A 26 -12.82 -12.12 -1.04
N ILE A 27 -13.56 -11.14 -1.57
CA ILE A 27 -14.87 -10.73 -1.02
C ILE A 27 -15.90 -11.86 -0.99
N ASP A 28 -15.83 -12.77 -1.94
CA ASP A 28 -16.71 -13.94 -2.10
C ASP A 28 -16.22 -15.19 -1.35
N LYS A 29 -15.00 -15.17 -0.81
CA LYS A 29 -14.33 -16.30 -0.13
C LYS A 29 -13.91 -15.96 1.29
N LYS A 30 -14.71 -15.19 2.01
CA LYS A 30 -14.41 -14.75 3.38
C LYS A 30 -14.34 -15.92 4.34
N GLY A 31 -13.20 -16.09 5.01
CA GLY A 31 -13.04 -17.09 6.08
C GLY A 31 -13.73 -16.67 7.39
N PHE A 32 -13.68 -15.36 7.70
CA PHE A 32 -14.32 -14.78 8.88
C PHE A 32 -15.17 -13.56 8.47
N PRO A 33 -16.34 -13.37 9.11
CA PRO A 33 -17.12 -12.16 8.88
C PRO A 33 -16.38 -10.94 9.45
N ALA A 34 -16.34 -9.86 8.70
CA ALA A 34 -15.94 -8.57 9.23
C ALA A 34 -16.99 -8.08 10.25
N VAL A 35 -16.55 -7.30 11.25
CA VAL A 35 -17.47 -6.75 12.28
C VAL A 35 -18.37 -5.66 11.73
N GLU A 36 -17.96 -5.04 10.64
CA GLU A 36 -18.67 -3.99 9.92
C GLU A 36 -18.38 -4.12 8.43
N ILE A 37 -19.40 -3.95 7.59
CA ILE A 37 -19.24 -3.98 6.13
C ILE A 37 -20.09 -2.89 5.49
N ASP A 38 -19.64 -2.37 4.34
CA ASP A 38 -20.45 -1.52 3.47
C ASP A 38 -21.48 -2.35 2.68
N LYS A 39 -22.26 -1.69 1.85
CA LYS A 39 -23.31 -2.35 1.04
C LYS A 39 -22.75 -3.37 0.05
N GLU A 40 -21.53 -3.21 -0.36
CA GLU A 40 -20.80 -4.11 -1.25
C GLU A 40 -20.05 -5.22 -0.48
N GLY A 41 -20.08 -5.19 0.86
CA GLY A 41 -19.53 -6.22 1.73
C GLY A 41 -18.08 -6.00 2.13
N TYR A 42 -17.49 -4.83 1.88
CA TYR A 42 -16.13 -4.49 2.29
C TYR A 42 -16.10 -3.86 3.68
N TYR A 43 -15.06 -4.17 4.44
CA TYR A 43 -14.74 -3.41 5.65
C TYR A 43 -14.32 -1.98 5.28
N PRO A 44 -14.73 -0.95 6.04
CA PRO A 44 -14.35 0.43 5.75
C PRO A 44 -12.84 0.62 5.65
N SER A 45 -12.40 1.21 4.56
CA SER A 45 -11.00 1.58 4.33
C SER A 45 -10.77 3.07 4.57
N VAL A 46 -9.50 3.46 4.71
CA VAL A 46 -9.12 4.88 4.79
C VAL A 46 -9.65 5.68 3.59
N PHE A 47 -9.71 5.09 2.40
CA PHE A 47 -10.24 5.75 1.20
C PHE A 47 -11.73 6.06 1.34
N LYS A 48 -12.52 5.11 1.91
CA LYS A 48 -13.93 5.35 2.21
C LYS A 48 -14.08 6.50 3.20
N VAL A 49 -13.36 6.45 4.31
CA VAL A 49 -13.41 7.48 5.35
C VAL A 49 -13.06 8.85 4.77
N MET A 50 -11.97 8.95 3.99
CA MET A 50 -11.58 10.21 3.35
C MET A 50 -12.66 10.76 2.42
N LYS A 51 -13.30 9.91 1.61
CA LYS A 51 -14.38 10.34 0.70
C LYS A 51 -15.66 10.75 1.42
N GLU A 52 -15.95 10.17 2.57
CA GLU A 52 -17.14 10.51 3.37
C GLU A 52 -16.94 11.77 4.21
N GLU A 53 -15.75 11.95 4.79
CA GLU A 53 -15.44 13.11 5.64
C GLU A 53 -14.97 14.34 4.83
N ILE A 54 -14.33 14.12 3.69
CA ILE A 54 -13.82 15.17 2.79
C ILE A 54 -14.24 14.82 1.36
N PRO A 55 -15.48 15.13 0.94
CA PRO A 55 -16.05 14.68 -0.34
C PRO A 55 -15.26 15.10 -1.58
N GLU A 56 -14.56 16.24 -1.53
CA GLU A 56 -13.68 16.74 -2.60
C GLU A 56 -12.34 16.02 -2.69
N CYS A 57 -11.95 15.25 -1.66
CA CYS A 57 -10.68 14.53 -1.62
C CYS A 57 -10.51 13.61 -2.83
N LYS A 58 -9.33 13.63 -3.44
CA LYS A 58 -8.92 12.72 -4.50
C LYS A 58 -8.09 11.59 -3.96
N THR A 59 -8.37 10.37 -4.39
CA THR A 59 -7.74 9.17 -3.85
C THR A 59 -7.15 8.32 -4.97
N ALA A 60 -5.93 7.82 -4.76
CA ALA A 60 -5.25 6.98 -5.73
C ALA A 60 -4.57 5.77 -5.07
N PHE A 61 -4.49 4.66 -5.81
CA PHE A 61 -3.90 3.41 -5.36
C PHE A 61 -2.99 2.85 -6.45
N TYR A 62 -1.68 2.87 -6.20
CA TYR A 62 -0.64 2.40 -7.10
C TYR A 62 0.06 1.21 -6.47
N TYR A 63 0.11 0.07 -7.17
CA TYR A 63 0.61 -1.17 -6.58
C TYR A 63 1.16 -2.13 -7.64
N ASN A 64 1.93 -3.12 -7.19
CA ASN A 64 2.51 -4.16 -8.04
C ASN A 64 2.40 -5.57 -7.42
N TRP A 65 1.50 -5.77 -6.47
CA TRP A 65 1.09 -7.08 -5.96
C TRP A 65 -0.43 -7.21 -6.05
N ILE A 66 -0.92 -8.07 -6.94
CA ILE A 66 -2.35 -8.10 -7.33
C ILE A 66 -3.29 -8.34 -6.13
N ASN A 67 -2.90 -9.19 -5.18
CA ASN A 67 -3.76 -9.54 -4.06
C ASN A 67 -4.00 -8.35 -3.10
N LEU A 68 -3.09 -7.37 -3.07
CA LEU A 68 -3.20 -6.19 -2.23
C LEU A 68 -4.50 -5.40 -2.47
N PHE A 69 -5.05 -5.48 -3.67
CA PHE A 69 -6.22 -4.71 -4.06
C PHE A 69 -7.55 -5.35 -3.67
N TYR A 70 -7.58 -6.65 -3.33
CA TYR A 70 -8.82 -7.36 -3.06
C TYR A 70 -9.61 -6.86 -1.85
N PRO A 71 -9.00 -6.46 -0.72
CA PRO A 71 -9.73 -6.04 0.47
C PRO A 71 -10.41 -4.67 0.38
N TYR A 72 -10.14 -3.89 -0.66
CA TYR A 72 -10.60 -2.50 -0.71
C TYR A 72 -11.73 -2.28 -1.71
N ASN A 73 -12.75 -1.52 -1.30
CA ASN A 73 -13.84 -1.12 -2.19
C ASN A 73 -13.34 -0.07 -3.19
N LYS A 74 -13.37 -0.44 -4.45
CA LYS A 74 -12.79 0.33 -5.57
C LYS A 74 -13.54 1.61 -5.88
N LYS A 75 -14.81 1.72 -5.46
CA LYS A 75 -15.64 2.91 -5.72
C LYS A 75 -15.12 4.18 -5.02
N TYR A 76 -14.26 4.02 -4.03
CA TYR A 76 -13.65 5.13 -3.30
C TYR A 76 -12.29 5.56 -3.86
N LEU A 77 -11.91 5.08 -5.04
CA LEU A 77 -10.65 5.40 -5.70
C LEU A 77 -10.91 6.14 -7.02
N ASP A 78 -10.29 7.31 -7.17
CA ASP A 78 -10.36 8.08 -8.41
C ASP A 78 -9.37 7.58 -9.46
N GLU A 79 -8.21 7.05 -9.01
CA GLU A 79 -7.21 6.45 -9.89
C GLU A 79 -6.60 5.17 -9.29
N VAL A 80 -6.35 4.19 -10.15
CA VAL A 80 -5.73 2.91 -9.78
C VAL A 80 -4.74 2.52 -10.87
N SER A 81 -3.54 2.09 -10.48
CA SER A 81 -2.57 1.50 -11.40
C SER A 81 -1.92 0.25 -10.80
N TYR A 82 -2.09 -0.87 -11.49
CA TYR A 82 -1.40 -2.11 -11.24
C TYR A 82 -0.28 -2.31 -12.26
N LEU A 83 0.90 -2.67 -11.80
CA LEU A 83 2.05 -3.03 -12.63
C LEU A 83 2.58 -4.40 -12.20
N GLU A 84 2.88 -5.26 -13.17
CA GLU A 84 3.40 -6.61 -12.94
C GLU A 84 4.93 -6.63 -12.79
N ASN A 85 5.45 -7.77 -12.37
CA ASN A 85 6.88 -8.13 -12.44
C ASN A 85 7.82 -7.13 -11.77
N ASP A 86 7.48 -6.68 -10.56
CA ASP A 86 8.26 -5.71 -9.79
C ASP A 86 8.46 -4.34 -10.48
N ALA A 87 7.69 -4.06 -11.50
CA ALA A 87 7.72 -2.78 -12.21
C ALA A 87 7.04 -1.68 -11.38
N TYR A 88 7.66 -1.24 -10.29
CA TYR A 88 7.09 -0.23 -9.41
C TYR A 88 7.40 1.21 -9.82
N VAL A 89 8.53 1.44 -10.49
CA VAL A 89 9.04 2.79 -10.82
C VAL A 89 8.03 3.64 -11.59
N PRO A 90 7.34 3.16 -12.65
CA PRO A 90 6.35 3.98 -13.36
C PRO A 90 5.17 4.43 -12.49
N ASN A 91 4.87 3.74 -11.40
CA ASN A 91 3.83 4.15 -10.46
C ASN A 91 4.21 5.41 -9.67
N TYR A 92 5.50 5.68 -9.44
CA TYR A 92 5.97 6.93 -8.85
C TYR A 92 5.65 8.12 -9.76
N GLU A 93 5.87 7.99 -11.07
CA GLU A 93 5.52 9.03 -12.04
C GLU A 93 4.01 9.29 -12.07
N LYS A 94 3.21 8.23 -12.13
CA LYS A 94 1.74 8.34 -12.11
C LYS A 94 1.23 8.99 -10.82
N ALA A 95 1.81 8.61 -9.67
CA ALA A 95 1.47 9.21 -8.37
C ALA A 95 1.79 10.70 -8.35
N PHE A 96 2.96 11.09 -8.86
CA PHE A 96 3.34 12.48 -8.99
C PHE A 96 2.38 13.26 -9.90
N ASP A 97 2.10 12.74 -11.09
CA ASP A 97 1.16 13.36 -12.04
C ASP A 97 -0.25 13.50 -11.46
N PHE A 98 -0.69 12.50 -10.67
CA PHE A 98 -1.99 12.55 -9.98
C PHE A 98 -2.03 13.69 -8.95
N ILE A 99 -0.97 13.84 -8.15
CA ILE A 99 -0.88 14.89 -7.13
C ILE A 99 -0.87 16.27 -7.80
N VAL A 100 -0.03 16.46 -8.82
CA VAL A 100 0.05 17.73 -9.56
C VAL A 100 -1.29 18.13 -10.19
N ARG A 101 -1.99 17.17 -10.81
CA ARG A 101 -3.33 17.45 -11.41
C ARG A 101 -4.40 17.84 -10.39
N ASN A 102 -4.21 17.44 -9.14
CA ASN A 102 -5.18 17.66 -8.06
C ASN A 102 -4.63 18.54 -6.95
N GLN A 103 -3.60 19.33 -7.20
CA GLN A 103 -2.87 20.10 -6.18
C GLN A 103 -3.72 21.08 -5.38
N ASP A 104 -4.85 21.54 -5.94
CA ASP A 104 -5.79 22.44 -5.27
C ASP A 104 -6.82 21.71 -4.39
N LEU A 105 -6.74 20.39 -4.28
CA LEU A 105 -7.67 19.54 -3.54
C LEU A 105 -6.89 18.66 -2.55
N PRO A 106 -7.50 18.28 -1.42
CA PRO A 106 -6.96 17.22 -0.58
C PRO A 106 -6.76 15.94 -1.38
N THR A 107 -5.58 15.33 -1.29
CA THR A 107 -5.28 14.06 -1.94
C THR A 107 -4.82 13.00 -0.95
N LEU A 108 -5.22 11.75 -1.16
CA LEU A 108 -4.68 10.57 -0.47
C LEU A 108 -4.14 9.60 -1.52
N VAL A 109 -2.83 9.43 -1.54
CA VAL A 109 -2.15 8.52 -2.46
C VAL A 109 -1.51 7.38 -1.68
N PHE A 110 -1.86 6.15 -2.02
CA PHE A 110 -1.18 4.96 -1.55
C PHE A 110 -0.32 4.39 -2.67
N LEU A 111 0.98 4.30 -2.40
CA LEU A 111 1.99 3.81 -3.34
C LEU A 111 2.71 2.62 -2.71
N TYR A 112 2.60 1.45 -3.33
CA TYR A 112 3.13 0.19 -2.84
C TYR A 112 4.13 -0.44 -3.81
N SER A 113 5.20 -0.99 -3.24
CA SER A 113 6.24 -1.72 -3.97
C SER A 113 6.53 -3.04 -3.28
N VAL A 114 6.43 -4.16 -4.02
CA VAL A 114 6.66 -5.51 -3.50
C VAL A 114 8.10 -6.00 -3.69
N HIS A 115 8.91 -5.32 -4.50
CA HIS A 115 10.22 -5.81 -4.94
C HIS A 115 11.20 -6.13 -3.81
N THR A 116 11.14 -5.41 -2.68
CA THR A 116 11.97 -5.68 -1.50
C THR A 116 11.60 -7.00 -0.82
N ASP A 117 10.31 -7.32 -0.75
CA ASP A 117 9.82 -8.61 -0.26
C ASP A 117 10.27 -9.76 -1.16
N HIS A 118 10.15 -9.61 -2.48
CA HIS A 118 10.66 -10.59 -3.44
C HIS A 118 12.16 -10.81 -3.33
N ALA A 119 12.95 -9.74 -3.14
CA ALA A 119 14.38 -9.86 -2.90
C ALA A 119 14.70 -10.63 -1.60
N GLY A 120 13.94 -10.37 -0.52
CA GLY A 120 14.06 -11.11 0.73
C GLY A 120 13.77 -12.59 0.59
N HIS A 121 12.69 -12.95 -0.12
CA HIS A 121 12.36 -14.35 -0.40
C HIS A 121 13.40 -15.05 -1.30
N ALA A 122 13.91 -14.37 -2.31
CA ALA A 122 14.88 -14.95 -3.25
C ALA A 122 16.29 -15.09 -2.65
N HIS A 123 16.74 -14.08 -1.90
CA HIS A 123 18.16 -13.95 -1.51
C HIS A 123 18.40 -13.95 0.00
N LYS A 124 17.38 -14.05 0.82
CA LYS A 124 17.30 -13.86 2.28
C LYS A 124 17.22 -12.39 2.69
N TRP A 125 16.46 -12.16 3.75
CA TRP A 125 16.47 -10.87 4.45
C TRP A 125 17.88 -10.54 4.94
N MET A 126 18.27 -9.31 4.82
CA MET A 126 19.59 -8.76 5.15
C MET A 126 20.76 -9.27 4.27
N SER A 127 20.48 -9.96 3.14
CA SER A 127 21.49 -10.21 2.11
C SER A 127 21.89 -8.93 1.37
N ALA A 128 22.99 -8.97 0.63
CA ALA A 128 23.44 -7.83 -0.18
C ALA A 128 22.39 -7.44 -1.23
N GLU A 129 21.73 -8.41 -1.85
CA GLU A 129 20.66 -8.23 -2.84
C GLU A 129 19.42 -7.58 -2.22
N TYR A 130 19.03 -8.01 -1.01
CA TYR A 130 17.94 -7.40 -0.26
C TYR A 130 18.24 -5.94 0.10
N ILE A 131 19.41 -5.67 0.64
CA ILE A 131 19.86 -4.30 0.96
C ILE A 131 19.87 -3.43 -0.30
N LYS A 132 20.39 -3.96 -1.41
CA LYS A 132 20.35 -3.26 -2.69
C LYS A 132 18.93 -2.90 -3.14
N SER A 133 17.96 -3.79 -2.96
CA SER A 133 16.57 -3.49 -3.31
C SER A 133 15.97 -2.35 -2.48
N ILE A 134 16.40 -2.21 -1.22
CA ILE A 134 16.03 -1.07 -0.35
C ILE A 134 16.69 0.21 -0.85
N GLU A 135 17.98 0.18 -1.19
CA GLU A 135 18.70 1.33 -1.75
C GLU A 135 18.06 1.80 -3.07
N GLU A 136 17.64 0.87 -3.93
CA GLU A 136 16.90 1.19 -5.16
C GLU A 136 15.56 1.87 -4.87
N ALA A 137 14.82 1.41 -3.85
CA ALA A 137 13.60 2.07 -3.42
C ALA A 137 13.86 3.48 -2.87
N ASP A 138 14.90 3.65 -2.05
CA ASP A 138 15.29 4.94 -1.47
C ASP A 138 15.64 5.97 -2.57
N ILE A 139 16.34 5.55 -3.62
CA ILE A 139 16.64 6.38 -4.78
C ILE A 139 15.34 6.88 -5.45
N GLN A 140 14.35 5.99 -5.64
CA GLN A 140 13.08 6.37 -6.26
C GLN A 140 12.26 7.31 -5.36
N ILE A 141 12.24 7.05 -4.06
CA ILE A 141 11.60 7.91 -3.06
C ILE A 141 12.27 9.29 -3.05
N GLY A 142 13.60 9.34 -3.04
CA GLY A 142 14.36 10.58 -3.09
C GLY A 142 14.03 11.41 -4.35
N ALA A 143 14.02 10.76 -5.52
CA ALA A 143 13.66 11.41 -6.78
C ALA A 143 12.22 11.94 -6.77
N PHE A 144 11.28 11.20 -6.20
CA PHE A 144 9.90 11.63 -6.04
C PHE A 144 9.78 12.86 -5.13
N ILE A 145 10.45 12.84 -3.97
CA ILE A 145 10.48 13.96 -3.03
C ILE A 145 11.09 15.21 -3.69
N ASP A 146 12.16 15.06 -4.46
CA ASP A 146 12.78 16.17 -5.16
C ASP A 146 11.86 16.80 -6.23
N LYS A 147 11.07 15.98 -6.92
CA LYS A 147 10.02 16.47 -7.81
C LYS A 147 8.95 17.25 -7.05
N MET A 148 8.48 16.74 -5.92
CA MET A 148 7.50 17.43 -5.06
C MET A 148 8.02 18.79 -4.56
N LYS A 149 9.31 18.85 -4.16
CA LYS A 149 9.95 20.11 -3.78
C LYS A 149 10.02 21.11 -4.94
N LYS A 150 10.39 20.64 -6.13
CA LYS A 150 10.49 21.46 -7.33
C LYS A 150 9.15 22.08 -7.73
N GLU A 151 8.07 21.34 -7.58
CA GLU A 151 6.69 21.82 -7.83
C GLU A 151 6.10 22.64 -6.67
N GLY A 152 6.84 22.79 -5.55
CA GLY A 152 6.37 23.54 -4.39
C GLY A 152 5.32 22.82 -3.53
N LEU A 153 5.16 21.50 -3.72
CA LEU A 153 4.13 20.69 -3.05
C LEU A 153 4.64 19.98 -1.79
N TYR A 154 5.95 20.05 -1.52
CA TYR A 154 6.56 19.29 -0.42
C TYR A 154 6.08 19.73 0.96
N GLU A 155 6.00 21.03 1.20
CA GLU A 155 5.65 21.60 2.52
C GLU A 155 4.18 21.34 2.90
N ASP A 156 3.32 21.12 1.91
CA ASP A 156 1.89 20.82 2.10
C ASP A 156 1.59 19.31 2.02
N THR A 157 2.64 18.46 2.03
CA THR A 157 2.49 17.01 1.89
C THR A 157 3.03 16.27 3.11
N TYR A 158 2.22 15.38 3.67
CA TYR A 158 2.65 14.41 4.67
C TYR A 158 3.11 13.13 3.99
N PHE A 159 4.38 12.77 4.18
CA PHE A 159 4.94 11.49 3.72
C PHE A 159 4.93 10.49 4.87
N MET A 160 4.32 9.33 4.62
CA MET A 160 4.29 8.24 5.58
C MET A 160 4.91 6.99 4.94
N PHE A 161 6.00 6.48 5.53
CA PHE A 161 6.67 5.26 5.10
C PHE A 161 6.30 4.13 6.04
N LEU A 162 5.80 3.03 5.48
CA LEU A 162 5.29 1.89 6.24
C LEU A 162 5.86 0.59 5.66
N SER A 163 6.25 -0.33 6.56
CA SER A 163 6.44 -1.74 6.22
C SER A 163 5.27 -2.55 6.79
N ASP A 164 4.84 -3.61 6.11
CA ASP A 164 3.80 -4.51 6.61
C ASP A 164 4.35 -5.57 7.57
N HIS A 165 5.58 -6.01 7.38
CA HIS A 165 6.27 -6.99 8.23
C HIS A 165 7.79 -6.88 8.09
N GLY A 166 8.52 -7.56 8.95
CA GLY A 166 9.93 -7.87 8.81
C GLY A 166 10.13 -9.23 8.12
N GLY A 167 11.33 -9.81 8.27
CA GLY A 167 11.59 -11.14 7.73
C GLY A 167 12.91 -11.72 8.22
N ILE A 168 13.01 -13.04 8.20
CA ILE A 168 14.21 -13.79 8.59
C ILE A 168 14.49 -14.93 7.62
N GLY A 169 15.75 -15.15 7.28
CA GLY A 169 16.11 -16.16 6.29
C GLY A 169 15.42 -15.85 4.95
N HIS A 170 14.63 -16.75 4.43
CA HIS A 170 13.84 -16.59 3.20
C HIS A 170 12.33 -16.39 3.47
N GLY A 171 11.92 -16.16 4.70
CA GLY A 171 10.51 -16.13 5.08
C GLY A 171 10.14 -14.95 5.97
N HIS A 172 8.84 -14.84 6.21
CA HIS A 172 8.23 -13.88 7.14
C HIS A 172 6.90 -14.45 7.69
N GLY A 173 6.32 -13.77 8.67
CA GLY A 173 5.03 -14.15 9.23
C GLY A 173 5.08 -15.29 10.25
N GLY A 174 6.26 -15.59 10.80
CA GLY A 174 6.45 -16.46 11.96
C GLY A 174 6.13 -15.77 13.28
N PHE A 175 6.68 -16.31 14.36
CA PHE A 175 6.40 -15.84 15.73
C PHE A 175 7.53 -14.98 16.32
N SER A 176 8.60 -14.73 15.57
CA SER A 176 9.69 -13.88 16.05
C SER A 176 9.40 -12.41 15.80
N VAL A 177 10.03 -11.53 16.59
CA VAL A 177 9.93 -10.08 16.43
C VAL A 177 10.49 -9.65 15.06
N ASP A 178 11.48 -10.37 14.54
CA ASP A 178 12.12 -10.05 13.25
C ASP A 178 11.21 -10.38 12.04
N GLU A 179 10.16 -11.18 12.23
CA GLU A 179 9.22 -11.59 11.19
C GLU A 179 7.89 -10.81 11.22
N MET A 180 7.65 -10.07 12.29
CA MET A 180 6.51 -9.19 12.47
C MET A 180 6.86 -7.77 12.02
#